data_f36c172384d635aaaf77ec053ea9b94a
#
_entry.id   f36c172384d635aaaf77ec053ea9b94a
#
_cell.length_a   1.000
_cell.length_b   1.000
_cell.length_c   1.000
_cell.angle_alpha   90.00
_cell.angle_beta   90.00
_cell.angle_gamma   90.00
#
_symmetry.space_group_name_H-M   'P 1'
#
loop_
_entity.id
_entity.type
_entity.pdbx_description
1 polymer ?
#
loop_
_entity_poly.entity_id
_entity_poly.type
_entity_poly.pdbx_seq_one_letter_code
_entity_poly.pdbx_strand_id
1 'polypeptide(L)'
;KFVEKLEVVRDLFHGYDYTAFRMGSDLKRAKTITGAVNFILAPAREEEKNSFVKEALLLRQALSLCASLVPEDLRFEAAFFEAVRVLLARLTNAGDGKKISLPEMNARISELLKQSIKSEGVVNLFSDVDREFSLFDPKFLEEIAKMKEKNLAIELLKRLIAEQVQVYRRTNIVKSEKFSEIIQRAMNAYLNGMLTNEQVIEELLNLAKQISAANAEGEALGLTADELAFYDALTKPQAIKDFYENEELIAITKELADTLRKNRTINWQLRNSARAKMRMLIKRLLKKHKYPPEGMDDAVQTVMDQCELWTDNADVAVPVFSPMQGYGYVPPADLMAAEEMEIVYRKR
;
A
#
# COMPACT_ATOMS: atom_id res chain seq x y z
N LYS A 1 26.63 9.27 -25.20
CA LYS A 1 25.79 9.32 -23.96
C LYS A 1 24.78 8.19 -23.90
N PHE A 2 24.01 7.92 -25.01
CA PHE A 2 23.03 6.81 -24.97
C PHE A 2 23.74 5.46 -24.75
N VAL A 3 24.73 5.13 -25.54
CA VAL A 3 25.51 3.86 -25.43
C VAL A 3 26.18 3.74 -24.06
N GLU A 4 26.79 4.81 -23.58
CA GLU A 4 27.39 4.87 -22.24
C GLU A 4 26.40 4.56 -21.13
N LYS A 5 25.19 5.16 -21.19
CA LYS A 5 24.14 4.86 -20.19
C LYS A 5 23.58 3.44 -20.33
N LEU A 6 23.50 2.92 -21.54
CA LEU A 6 23.08 1.54 -21.79
C LEU A 6 24.09 0.55 -21.19
N GLU A 7 25.39 0.80 -21.34
CA GLU A 7 26.46 -0.04 -20.75
C GLU A 7 26.39 -0.04 -19.22
N VAL A 8 26.18 1.12 -18.57
CA VAL A 8 26.03 1.20 -17.13
C VAL A 8 24.82 0.38 -16.66
N VAL A 9 23.68 0.48 -17.37
CA VAL A 9 22.48 -0.28 -17.00
C VAL A 9 22.65 -1.78 -17.25
N ARG A 10 23.37 -2.19 -18.30
CA ARG A 10 23.75 -3.59 -18.55
C ARG A 10 24.58 -4.17 -17.42
N ASP A 11 25.54 -3.41 -16.92
CA ASP A 11 26.42 -3.84 -15.84
C ASP A 11 25.64 -4.09 -14.54
N LEU A 12 24.66 -3.25 -14.23
CA LEU A 12 23.74 -3.45 -13.09
C LEU A 12 22.91 -4.74 -13.20
N PHE A 13 22.73 -5.27 -14.40
CA PHE A 13 22.05 -6.55 -14.67
C PHE A 13 23.01 -7.67 -15.03
N HIS A 14 24.32 -7.52 -14.76
CA HIS A 14 25.28 -8.57 -14.99
C HIS A 14 24.86 -9.87 -14.28
N GLY A 15 24.84 -10.97 -15.04
CA GLY A 15 24.39 -12.28 -14.54
C GLY A 15 22.88 -12.57 -14.69
N TYR A 16 22.09 -11.62 -15.20
CA TYR A 16 20.70 -11.86 -15.55
C TYR A 16 20.51 -12.00 -17.07
N ASP A 17 19.93 -13.11 -17.52
CA ASP A 17 19.61 -13.33 -18.93
C ASP A 17 18.25 -12.75 -19.30
N TYR A 18 18.23 -11.72 -20.14
CA TYR A 18 17.03 -11.09 -20.68
C TYR A 18 16.83 -11.28 -22.18
N THR A 19 17.56 -12.21 -22.81
CA THR A 19 17.47 -12.48 -24.26
C THR A 19 16.06 -12.87 -24.69
N ALA A 20 15.33 -13.56 -23.82
CA ALA A 20 13.94 -13.95 -24.04
C ALA A 20 12.98 -12.76 -24.21
N PHE A 21 13.33 -11.56 -23.77
CA PHE A 21 12.53 -10.36 -23.99
C PHE A 21 12.46 -9.99 -25.49
N ARG A 22 13.56 -10.14 -26.22
CA ARG A 22 13.62 -9.81 -27.64
C ARG A 22 12.86 -10.80 -28.52
N MET A 23 13.04 -12.10 -28.27
CA MET A 23 12.58 -13.18 -29.15
C MET A 23 11.33 -13.92 -28.62
N GLY A 24 10.87 -13.59 -27.44
CA GLY A 24 9.78 -14.30 -26.78
C GLY A 24 8.40 -13.82 -27.19
N SER A 25 7.39 -14.70 -26.94
CA SER A 25 6.00 -14.28 -26.89
C SER A 25 5.77 -13.25 -25.79
N ASP A 26 4.63 -12.53 -25.82
CA ASP A 26 4.30 -11.52 -24.81
C ASP A 26 4.35 -12.06 -23.39
N LEU A 27 3.90 -13.31 -23.19
CA LEU A 27 4.02 -13.99 -21.90
C LEU A 27 5.47 -14.22 -21.47
N LYS A 28 6.37 -14.58 -22.42
CA LYS A 28 7.82 -14.73 -22.11
C LYS A 28 8.44 -13.39 -21.80
N ARG A 29 8.09 -12.33 -22.51
CA ARG A 29 8.53 -10.95 -22.24
C ARG A 29 8.12 -10.51 -20.85
N ALA A 30 6.85 -10.72 -20.50
CA ALA A 30 6.33 -10.44 -19.17
C ALA A 30 7.11 -11.17 -18.07
N LYS A 31 7.32 -12.48 -18.23
CA LYS A 31 8.13 -13.29 -17.29
C LYS A 31 9.57 -12.81 -17.18
N THR A 32 10.16 -12.35 -18.28
CA THR A 32 11.51 -11.78 -18.27
C THR A 32 11.56 -10.47 -17.47
N ILE A 33 10.55 -9.60 -17.61
CA ILE A 33 10.46 -8.35 -16.83
C ILE A 33 10.28 -8.66 -15.34
N THR A 34 9.35 -9.54 -14.96
CA THR A 34 9.12 -9.89 -13.55
C THR A 34 10.34 -10.57 -12.92
N GLY A 35 11.00 -11.45 -13.67
CA GLY A 35 12.25 -12.07 -13.24
C GLY A 35 13.38 -11.03 -13.04
N ALA A 36 13.50 -10.03 -13.93
CA ALA A 36 14.46 -8.95 -13.79
C ALA A 36 14.20 -8.08 -12.56
N VAL A 37 12.93 -7.78 -12.29
CA VAL A 37 12.54 -7.04 -11.07
C VAL A 37 12.85 -7.88 -9.83
N ASN A 38 12.54 -9.17 -9.84
CA ASN A 38 12.90 -10.08 -8.74
C ASN A 38 14.42 -10.13 -8.52
N PHE A 39 15.21 -10.13 -9.58
CA PHE A 39 16.68 -10.14 -9.52
C PHE A 39 17.23 -8.87 -8.84
N ILE A 40 16.75 -7.70 -9.23
CA ILE A 40 17.24 -6.43 -8.68
C ILE A 40 16.68 -6.13 -7.27
N LEU A 41 15.57 -6.77 -6.89
CA LEU A 41 14.98 -6.68 -5.55
C LEU A 41 15.66 -7.60 -4.51
N ALA A 42 16.66 -8.38 -4.90
CA ALA A 42 17.41 -9.20 -3.95
C ALA A 42 18.03 -8.32 -2.85
N PRO A 43 17.99 -8.72 -1.55
CA PRO A 43 18.49 -7.88 -0.44
C PRO A 43 19.95 -7.44 -0.58
N ALA A 44 20.78 -8.28 -1.19
CA ALA A 44 22.18 -7.97 -1.45
C ALA A 44 22.39 -6.89 -2.54
N ARG A 45 21.34 -6.45 -3.24
CA ARG A 45 21.39 -5.53 -4.37
C ARG A 45 20.69 -4.19 -4.13
N GLU A 46 20.58 -3.78 -2.87
CA GLU A 46 19.86 -2.52 -2.53
C GLU A 46 20.51 -1.28 -3.16
N GLU A 47 21.84 -1.24 -3.23
CA GLU A 47 22.58 -0.14 -3.87
C GLU A 47 22.40 -0.15 -5.39
N GLU A 48 22.50 -1.33 -6.02
CA GLU A 48 22.27 -1.49 -7.46
C GLU A 48 20.82 -1.14 -7.83
N LYS A 49 19.84 -1.49 -7.00
CA LYS A 49 18.44 -1.12 -7.20
C LYS A 49 18.26 0.39 -7.28
N ASN A 50 18.83 1.13 -6.32
CA ASN A 50 18.74 2.58 -6.28
C ASN A 50 19.46 3.24 -7.45
N SER A 51 20.63 2.72 -7.83
CA SER A 51 21.41 3.16 -8.98
C SER A 51 20.65 2.87 -10.28
N PHE A 52 20.05 1.69 -10.42
CA PHE A 52 19.31 1.30 -11.61
C PHE A 52 18.12 2.22 -11.90
N VAL A 53 17.30 2.56 -10.92
CA VAL A 53 16.13 3.46 -11.13
C VAL A 53 16.57 4.79 -11.71
N LYS A 54 17.69 5.33 -11.23
CA LYS A 54 18.27 6.60 -11.70
C LYS A 54 18.86 6.48 -13.08
N GLU A 55 19.73 5.49 -13.31
CA GLU A 55 20.45 5.32 -14.58
C GLU A 55 19.52 4.92 -15.73
N ALA A 56 18.52 4.07 -15.48
CA ALA A 56 17.51 3.71 -16.48
C ALA A 56 16.63 4.91 -16.88
N LEU A 57 16.34 5.84 -15.94
CA LEU A 57 15.66 7.09 -16.27
C LEU A 57 16.53 7.97 -17.20
N LEU A 58 17.84 8.07 -16.93
CA LEU A 58 18.77 8.81 -17.77
C LEU A 58 18.93 8.15 -19.15
N LEU A 59 18.93 6.81 -19.22
CA LEU A 59 18.92 6.06 -20.47
C LEU A 59 17.69 6.39 -21.32
N ARG A 60 16.50 6.39 -20.72
CA ARG A 60 15.25 6.78 -21.37
C ARG A 60 15.31 8.20 -21.92
N GLN A 61 15.81 9.16 -21.13
CA GLN A 61 15.97 10.55 -21.56
C GLN A 61 16.95 10.66 -22.70
N ALA A 62 18.08 9.94 -22.65
CA ALA A 62 19.04 9.91 -23.76
C ALA A 62 18.43 9.31 -25.04
N LEU A 63 17.65 8.21 -24.91
CA LEU A 63 16.96 7.59 -26.04
C LEU A 63 15.95 8.56 -26.69
N SER A 64 15.19 9.32 -25.92
CA SER A 64 14.20 10.26 -26.44
C SER A 64 14.82 11.35 -27.35
N LEU A 65 16.09 11.67 -27.12
CA LEU A 65 16.83 12.68 -27.90
C LEU A 65 17.42 12.13 -29.20
N CYS A 66 17.61 10.82 -29.33
CA CYS A 66 18.31 10.21 -30.46
C CYS A 66 17.63 8.94 -31.00
N ALA A 67 16.37 8.72 -30.72
CA ALA A 67 15.65 7.48 -31.04
C ALA A 67 15.72 7.08 -32.51
N SER A 68 15.71 8.04 -33.43
CA SER A 68 15.82 7.80 -34.89
C SER A 68 17.18 7.33 -35.34
N LEU A 69 18.23 7.58 -34.55
CA LEU A 69 19.61 7.22 -34.86
C LEU A 69 20.04 5.91 -34.16
N VAL A 70 19.27 5.41 -33.25
CA VAL A 70 19.57 4.21 -32.45
C VAL A 70 19.08 2.96 -33.19
N PRO A 71 19.96 1.94 -33.41
CA PRO A 71 19.57 0.66 -33.97
C PRO A 71 18.37 0.02 -33.22
N GLU A 72 17.57 -0.76 -33.94
CA GLU A 72 16.36 -1.35 -33.41
C GLU A 72 16.61 -2.28 -32.19
N ASP A 73 17.68 -3.08 -32.27
CA ASP A 73 18.07 -3.98 -31.18
C ASP A 73 18.41 -3.25 -29.88
N LEU A 74 19.11 -2.11 -29.97
CA LEU A 74 19.41 -1.29 -28.81
C LEU A 74 18.18 -0.53 -28.27
N ARG A 75 17.22 -0.20 -29.15
CA ARG A 75 15.92 0.36 -28.71
C ARG A 75 15.09 -0.68 -27.95
N PHE A 76 15.07 -1.92 -28.41
CA PHE A 76 14.43 -3.03 -27.70
C PHE A 76 15.01 -3.25 -26.30
N GLU A 77 16.32 -3.21 -26.21
CA GLU A 77 17.01 -3.38 -24.94
C GLU A 77 16.72 -2.23 -23.96
N ALA A 78 16.77 -1.00 -24.46
CA ALA A 78 16.36 0.16 -23.66
C ALA A 78 14.90 0.10 -23.22
N ALA A 79 13.99 -0.43 -24.05
CA ALA A 79 12.60 -0.65 -23.72
C ALA A 79 12.43 -1.70 -22.61
N PHE A 80 13.25 -2.76 -22.61
CA PHE A 80 13.28 -3.74 -21.52
C PHE A 80 13.64 -3.07 -20.19
N PHE A 81 14.73 -2.32 -20.13
CA PHE A 81 15.16 -1.64 -18.91
C PHE A 81 14.14 -0.59 -18.44
N GLU A 82 13.48 0.11 -19.36
CA GLU A 82 12.40 1.03 -18.99
C GLU A 82 11.20 0.31 -18.41
N ALA A 83 10.77 -0.83 -18.96
CA ALA A 83 9.69 -1.64 -18.41
C ALA A 83 10.02 -2.15 -16.99
N VAL A 84 11.24 -2.63 -16.77
CA VAL A 84 11.74 -3.04 -15.45
C VAL A 84 11.74 -1.86 -14.48
N ARG A 85 12.24 -0.69 -14.89
CA ARG A 85 12.27 0.53 -14.07
C ARG A 85 10.86 0.96 -13.66
N VAL A 86 9.92 0.97 -14.60
CA VAL A 86 8.53 1.39 -14.34
C VAL A 86 7.87 0.44 -13.36
N LEU A 87 8.05 -0.87 -13.51
CA LEU A 87 7.50 -1.85 -12.57
C LEU A 87 8.15 -1.67 -11.18
N LEU A 88 9.47 -1.57 -11.12
CA LEU A 88 10.23 -1.40 -9.89
C LEU A 88 9.83 -0.10 -9.15
N ALA A 89 9.81 1.05 -9.84
CA ALA A 89 9.45 2.33 -9.25
C ALA A 89 8.04 2.33 -8.65
N ARG A 90 7.12 1.59 -9.24
CA ARG A 90 5.75 1.46 -8.74
C ARG A 90 5.64 0.57 -7.53
N LEU A 91 6.47 -0.46 -7.46
CA LEU A 91 6.53 -1.34 -6.29
C LEU A 91 7.17 -0.63 -5.10
N THR A 92 8.22 0.18 -5.34
CA THR A 92 9.02 0.79 -4.27
C THR A 92 8.51 2.18 -3.82
N ASN A 93 7.87 2.96 -4.71
CA ASN A 93 7.36 4.30 -4.37
C ASN A 93 5.98 4.25 -3.70
N ALA A 94 5.93 3.85 -2.45
CA ALA A 94 4.72 3.84 -1.63
C ALA A 94 4.23 5.26 -1.20
N GLY A 95 4.91 6.34 -1.63
CA GLY A 95 4.70 7.69 -1.10
C GLY A 95 3.87 8.65 -1.95
N ASP A 96 3.60 8.35 -3.22
CA ASP A 96 3.10 9.35 -4.18
C ASP A 96 1.56 9.33 -4.39
N GLY A 97 0.80 8.97 -3.36
CA GLY A 97 -0.65 9.24 -3.25
C GLY A 97 -1.58 8.64 -4.31
N LYS A 98 -1.08 8.14 -5.43
CA LYS A 98 -1.87 7.47 -6.46
C LYS A 98 -1.86 5.97 -6.24
N LYS A 99 -2.98 5.45 -5.77
CA LYS A 99 -3.26 4.01 -5.73
C LYS A 99 -3.21 3.46 -7.15
N ILE A 100 -2.19 2.67 -7.48
CA ILE A 100 -2.10 1.97 -8.75
C ILE A 100 -2.51 0.53 -8.48
N SER A 101 -3.62 0.10 -9.03
CA SER A 101 -4.08 -1.29 -8.95
C SER A 101 -3.20 -2.21 -9.82
N LEU A 102 -3.17 -3.51 -9.50
CA LEU A 102 -2.49 -4.51 -10.34
C LEU A 102 -2.99 -4.50 -11.80
N PRO A 103 -4.30 -4.38 -12.08
CA PRO A 103 -4.80 -4.22 -13.44
C PRO A 103 -4.24 -2.99 -14.16
N GLU A 104 -4.14 -1.85 -13.47
CA GLU A 104 -3.55 -0.63 -14.05
C GLU A 104 -2.05 -0.79 -14.32
N MET A 105 -1.32 -1.50 -13.44
CA MET A 105 0.09 -1.83 -13.65
C MET A 105 0.27 -2.72 -14.89
N ASN A 106 -0.56 -3.76 -15.05
CA ASN A 106 -0.58 -4.61 -16.23
C ASN A 106 -0.90 -3.83 -17.50
N ALA A 107 -1.92 -2.96 -17.48
CA ALA A 107 -2.32 -2.14 -18.62
C ALA A 107 -1.16 -1.23 -19.08
N ARG A 108 -0.46 -0.57 -18.16
CA ARG A 108 0.66 0.32 -18.51
C ARG A 108 1.90 -0.41 -18.98
N ILE A 109 2.19 -1.58 -18.46
CA ILE A 109 3.29 -2.42 -18.98
C ILE A 109 2.93 -2.91 -20.40
N SER A 110 1.69 -3.33 -20.61
CA SER A 110 1.19 -3.70 -21.94
C SER A 110 1.28 -2.54 -22.94
N GLU A 111 0.94 -1.32 -22.51
CA GLU A 111 1.04 -0.11 -23.34
C GLU A 111 2.52 0.21 -23.69
N LEU A 112 3.43 0.15 -22.71
CA LEU A 112 4.86 0.32 -22.96
C LEU A 112 5.40 -0.71 -23.94
N LEU A 113 4.99 -1.96 -23.82
CA LEU A 113 5.37 -3.02 -24.74
C LEU A 113 4.80 -2.77 -26.15
N LYS A 114 3.55 -2.33 -26.28
CA LYS A 114 2.95 -1.97 -27.56
C LYS A 114 3.68 -0.81 -28.25
N GLN A 115 3.98 0.26 -27.50
CA GLN A 115 4.70 1.42 -28.02
C GLN A 115 6.13 1.10 -28.45
N SER A 116 6.81 0.22 -27.71
CA SER A 116 8.22 -0.10 -27.96
C SER A 116 8.43 -1.21 -28.97
N ILE A 117 7.47 -2.14 -29.13
CA ILE A 117 7.70 -3.44 -29.77
C ILE A 117 6.59 -3.80 -30.80
N LYS A 118 5.57 -2.96 -31.00
CA LYS A 118 4.37 -3.29 -31.82
C LYS A 118 3.72 -4.63 -31.38
N SER A 119 3.62 -4.85 -30.09
CA SER A 119 2.98 -6.02 -29.51
C SER A 119 1.46 -5.95 -29.72
N GLU A 120 0.85 -6.98 -30.30
CA GLU A 120 -0.59 -7.04 -30.55
C GLU A 120 -1.38 -7.64 -29.36
N GLY A 121 -0.69 -8.13 -28.33
CA GLY A 121 -1.29 -8.81 -27.18
C GLY A 121 -1.47 -7.93 -25.95
N VAL A 122 -2.46 -8.28 -25.11
CA VAL A 122 -2.54 -7.78 -23.74
C VAL A 122 -1.62 -8.65 -22.89
N VAL A 123 -0.57 -8.04 -22.33
CA VAL A 123 0.36 -8.74 -21.43
C VAL A 123 -0.20 -8.68 -20.02
N ASN A 124 -0.59 -9.81 -19.48
CA ASN A 124 -0.97 -9.93 -18.09
C ASN A 124 0.22 -10.52 -17.30
N LEU A 125 0.89 -9.69 -16.52
CA LEU A 125 2.02 -10.11 -15.70
C LEU A 125 1.61 -11.02 -14.53
N PHE A 126 0.35 -10.92 -14.15
CA PHE A 126 -0.27 -11.69 -13.08
C PHE A 126 -1.46 -12.47 -13.66
N SER A 127 -1.18 -13.29 -14.69
CA SER A 127 -2.19 -13.98 -15.53
C SER A 127 -3.13 -14.91 -14.76
N ASP A 128 -2.71 -15.33 -13.59
CA ASP A 128 -3.47 -16.25 -12.74
C ASP A 128 -4.28 -15.50 -11.65
N VAL A 129 -4.16 -14.15 -11.59
CA VAL A 129 -4.91 -13.33 -10.65
C VAL A 129 -6.14 -12.76 -11.35
N ASP A 130 -7.27 -13.43 -11.16
CA ASP A 130 -8.54 -13.06 -11.77
C ASP A 130 -9.21 -11.87 -11.04
N ARG A 131 -9.65 -11.03 -11.73
CA ARG A 131 -10.31 -9.74 -11.94
C ARG A 131 -10.83 -8.89 -10.80
N GLU A 132 -11.22 -9.27 -9.63
CA GLU A 132 -11.92 -8.38 -8.66
C GLU A 132 -11.74 -8.81 -7.21
N PHE A 133 -10.51 -9.06 -6.80
CA PHE A 133 -10.26 -9.39 -5.41
C PHE A 133 -9.95 -8.14 -4.58
N SER A 134 -10.50 -8.10 -3.37
CA SER A 134 -9.98 -7.23 -2.32
C SER A 134 -8.49 -7.55 -2.13
N LEU A 135 -7.66 -6.53 -1.94
CA LEU A 135 -6.21 -6.68 -1.73
C LEU A 135 -5.85 -7.65 -0.58
N PHE A 136 -6.81 -7.98 0.27
CA PHE A 136 -6.69 -8.93 1.39
C PHE A 136 -7.53 -10.19 1.19
N ASP A 137 -7.98 -10.47 -0.05
CA ASP A 137 -8.66 -11.74 -0.34
C ASP A 137 -7.71 -12.92 -0.09
N PRO A 138 -8.13 -13.95 0.65
CA PRO A 138 -7.29 -15.11 0.95
C PRO A 138 -6.72 -15.78 -0.30
N LYS A 139 -7.50 -15.86 -1.40
CA LYS A 139 -7.04 -16.46 -2.66
C LYS A 139 -5.91 -15.66 -3.30
N PHE A 140 -6.04 -14.33 -3.31
CA PHE A 140 -5.00 -13.44 -3.82
C PHE A 140 -3.71 -13.55 -3.01
N LEU A 141 -3.80 -13.58 -1.68
CA LEU A 141 -2.65 -13.77 -0.79
C LEU A 141 -1.97 -15.13 -1.02
N GLU A 142 -2.76 -16.20 -1.25
CA GLU A 142 -2.22 -17.51 -1.58
C GLU A 142 -1.50 -17.55 -2.94
N GLU A 143 -1.99 -16.82 -3.93
CA GLU A 143 -1.35 -16.71 -5.23
C GLU A 143 0.00 -16.00 -5.15
N ILE A 144 0.06 -14.89 -4.40
CA ILE A 144 1.34 -14.20 -4.12
C ILE A 144 2.31 -15.16 -3.43
N ALA A 145 1.87 -15.94 -2.46
CA ALA A 145 2.71 -16.91 -1.76
C ALA A 145 3.30 -17.99 -2.70
N LYS A 146 2.55 -18.39 -3.74
CA LYS A 146 2.95 -19.40 -4.73
C LYS A 146 3.84 -18.85 -5.85
N MET A 147 4.02 -17.52 -5.93
CA MET A 147 4.88 -16.90 -6.95
C MET A 147 6.30 -17.46 -6.89
N LYS A 148 6.89 -17.70 -8.06
CA LYS A 148 8.29 -18.15 -8.19
C LYS A 148 9.26 -17.03 -7.84
N GLU A 149 8.91 -15.79 -8.16
CA GLU A 149 9.67 -14.57 -7.94
C GLU A 149 9.50 -14.11 -6.49
N LYS A 150 10.21 -14.76 -5.55
CA LYS A 150 10.03 -14.55 -4.10
C LYS A 150 10.29 -13.11 -3.64
N ASN A 151 11.32 -12.44 -4.16
CA ASN A 151 11.62 -11.05 -3.80
C ASN A 151 10.50 -10.10 -4.27
N LEU A 152 9.93 -10.36 -5.45
CA LEU A 152 8.79 -9.64 -5.96
C LEU A 152 7.54 -9.87 -5.09
N ALA A 153 7.29 -11.10 -4.66
CA ALA A 153 6.19 -11.44 -3.74
C ALA A 153 6.32 -10.70 -2.40
N ILE A 154 7.53 -10.64 -1.82
CA ILE A 154 7.82 -9.91 -0.59
C ILE A 154 7.51 -8.42 -0.76
N GLU A 155 7.96 -7.80 -1.85
CA GLU A 155 7.75 -6.38 -2.09
C GLU A 155 6.27 -6.04 -2.33
N LEU A 156 5.53 -6.91 -3.03
CA LEU A 156 4.08 -6.79 -3.19
C LEU A 156 3.34 -6.85 -1.84
N LEU A 157 3.61 -7.85 -1.02
CA LEU A 157 2.99 -7.97 0.31
C LEU A 157 3.33 -6.79 1.20
N LYS A 158 4.61 -6.40 1.25
CA LYS A 158 5.07 -5.23 2.00
C LYS A 158 4.32 -3.97 1.58
N ARG A 159 4.15 -3.76 0.28
CA ARG A 159 3.41 -2.61 -0.25
C ARG A 159 1.94 -2.62 0.14
N LEU A 160 1.24 -3.75 -0.03
CA LEU A 160 -0.17 -3.89 0.34
C LEU A 160 -0.40 -3.59 1.83
N ILE A 161 0.46 -4.14 2.69
CA ILE A 161 0.41 -3.89 4.13
C ILE A 161 0.71 -2.41 4.44
N ALA A 162 1.72 -1.82 3.79
CA ALA A 162 2.05 -0.42 3.99
C ALA A 162 0.92 0.53 3.59
N GLU A 163 0.22 0.26 2.49
CA GLU A 163 -0.97 1.02 2.08
C GLU A 163 -2.08 0.96 3.13
N GLN A 164 -2.33 -0.21 3.71
CA GLN A 164 -3.33 -0.36 4.78
C GLN A 164 -2.89 0.32 6.07
N VAL A 165 -1.61 0.23 6.44
CA VAL A 165 -1.05 0.95 7.58
C VAL A 165 -1.19 2.47 7.41
N GLN A 166 -1.06 2.99 6.18
CA GLN A 166 -1.31 4.40 5.89
C GLN A 166 -2.77 4.81 6.12
N VAL A 167 -3.73 3.93 5.83
CA VAL A 167 -5.14 4.17 6.19
C VAL A 167 -5.28 4.25 7.71
N TYR A 168 -4.71 3.30 8.45
CA TYR A 168 -4.75 3.32 9.92
C TYR A 168 -4.06 4.54 10.53
N ARG A 169 -2.98 5.06 9.93
CA ARG A 169 -2.33 6.31 10.38
C ARG A 169 -3.28 7.50 10.43
N ARG A 170 -4.36 7.46 9.65
CA ARG A 170 -5.37 8.52 9.60
C ARG A 170 -6.62 8.20 10.41
N THR A 171 -6.84 6.95 10.78
CA THR A 171 -8.10 6.51 11.38
C THR A 171 -7.94 5.86 12.75
N ASN A 172 -6.84 5.13 12.99
CA ASN A 172 -6.65 4.34 14.21
C ASN A 172 -5.17 4.24 14.58
N ILE A 173 -4.75 5.05 15.54
CA ILE A 173 -3.35 5.16 15.96
C ILE A 173 -2.79 3.85 16.50
N VAL A 174 -3.58 3.10 17.27
CA VAL A 174 -3.15 1.85 17.92
C VAL A 174 -2.88 0.75 16.88
N LYS A 175 -3.80 0.57 15.92
CA LYS A 175 -3.59 -0.38 14.81
C LYS A 175 -2.43 0.03 13.92
N SER A 176 -2.27 1.34 13.66
CA SER A 176 -1.14 1.87 12.90
C SER A 176 0.20 1.55 13.54
N GLU A 177 0.36 1.82 14.84
CA GLU A 177 1.59 1.50 15.58
C GLU A 177 1.87 0.00 15.57
N LYS A 178 0.90 -0.80 15.98
CA LYS A 178 1.01 -2.27 16.04
C LYS A 178 1.48 -2.87 14.71
N PHE A 179 0.83 -2.54 13.62
CA PHE A 179 1.14 -3.13 12.32
C PHE A 179 2.43 -2.57 11.72
N SER A 180 2.75 -1.29 11.99
CA SER A 180 4.05 -0.71 11.60
C SER A 180 5.22 -1.41 12.27
N GLU A 181 5.13 -1.70 13.57
CA GLU A 181 6.16 -2.41 14.32
C GLU A 181 6.38 -3.83 13.82
N ILE A 182 5.29 -4.56 13.53
CA ILE A 182 5.38 -5.94 13.03
C ILE A 182 6.07 -5.97 11.66
N ILE A 183 5.66 -5.11 10.71
CA ILE A 183 6.28 -5.08 9.39
C ILE A 183 7.76 -4.68 9.45
N GLN A 184 8.10 -3.67 10.28
CA GLN A 184 9.50 -3.26 10.45
C GLN A 184 10.35 -4.37 11.02
N ARG A 185 9.87 -5.09 12.04
CA ARG A 185 10.57 -6.22 12.65
C ARG A 185 10.81 -7.33 11.62
N ALA A 186 9.79 -7.76 10.89
CA ALA A 186 9.90 -8.79 9.87
C ALA A 186 10.89 -8.40 8.77
N MET A 187 10.81 -7.16 8.27
CA MET A 187 11.72 -6.67 7.24
C MET A 187 13.15 -6.50 7.72
N ASN A 188 13.37 -6.03 8.95
CA ASN A 188 14.71 -5.94 9.54
C ASN A 188 15.33 -7.33 9.74
N ALA A 189 14.55 -8.31 10.20
CA ALA A 189 15.02 -9.68 10.34
C ALA A 189 15.39 -10.30 8.98
N TYR A 190 14.59 -10.03 7.94
CA TYR A 190 14.88 -10.47 6.59
C TYR A 190 16.15 -9.82 6.00
N LEU A 191 16.29 -8.48 6.09
CA LEU A 191 17.46 -7.76 5.59
C LEU A 191 18.76 -8.15 6.29
N ASN A 192 18.67 -8.53 7.57
CA ASN A 192 19.80 -9.02 8.34
C ASN A 192 20.09 -10.53 8.14
N GLY A 193 19.38 -11.19 7.23
CA GLY A 193 19.57 -12.61 6.92
C GLY A 193 19.09 -13.58 8.01
N MET A 194 18.30 -13.10 8.97
CA MET A 194 17.72 -13.94 10.03
C MET A 194 16.47 -14.71 9.56
N LEU A 195 15.85 -14.29 8.48
CA LEU A 195 14.69 -14.95 7.86
C LEU A 195 14.99 -15.28 6.40
N THR A 196 14.53 -16.45 5.97
CA THR A 196 14.53 -16.81 4.55
C THR A 196 13.39 -16.10 3.81
N ASN A 197 13.41 -16.14 2.46
CA ASN A 197 12.33 -15.58 1.65
C ASN A 197 10.96 -16.20 2.00
N GLU A 198 10.92 -17.51 2.23
CA GLU A 198 9.70 -18.23 2.59
C GLU A 198 9.19 -17.79 3.96
N GLN A 199 10.07 -17.67 4.94
CA GLN A 199 9.70 -17.27 6.31
C GLN A 199 9.16 -15.83 6.35
N VAL A 200 9.80 -14.87 5.67
CA VAL A 200 9.28 -13.50 5.63
C VAL A 200 7.95 -13.39 4.87
N ILE A 201 7.76 -14.18 3.80
CA ILE A 201 6.47 -14.26 3.10
C ILE A 201 5.40 -14.77 4.06
N GLU A 202 5.66 -15.83 4.81
CA GLU A 202 4.72 -16.37 5.80
C GLU A 202 4.37 -15.35 6.88
N GLU A 203 5.35 -14.62 7.43
CA GLU A 203 5.10 -13.55 8.40
C GLU A 203 4.25 -12.42 7.82
N LEU A 204 4.54 -11.98 6.60
CA LEU A 204 3.76 -10.93 5.93
C LEU A 204 2.34 -11.39 5.59
N LEU A 205 2.15 -12.65 5.20
CA LEU A 205 0.82 -13.24 4.97
C LEU A 205 0.01 -13.31 6.27
N ASN A 206 0.64 -13.72 7.37
CA ASN A 206 0.00 -13.74 8.67
C ASN A 206 -0.39 -12.32 9.13
N LEU A 207 0.47 -11.33 8.87
CA LEU A 207 0.15 -9.93 9.13
C LEU A 207 -1.01 -9.43 8.27
N ALA A 208 -1.06 -9.77 6.98
CA ALA A 208 -2.17 -9.42 6.09
C ALA A 208 -3.51 -10.03 6.58
N LYS A 209 -3.49 -11.28 7.05
CA LYS A 209 -4.67 -11.93 7.67
C LYS A 209 -5.12 -11.22 8.95
N GLN A 210 -4.17 -10.81 9.81
CA GLN A 210 -4.49 -10.04 11.02
C GLN A 210 -5.12 -8.67 10.68
N ILE A 211 -4.63 -7.99 9.65
CA ILE A 211 -5.19 -6.73 9.17
C ILE A 211 -6.61 -6.94 8.64
N SER A 212 -6.83 -8.00 7.86
CA SER A 212 -8.17 -8.35 7.35
C SER A 212 -9.15 -8.63 8.48
N ALA A 213 -8.75 -9.39 9.50
CA ALA A 213 -9.55 -9.64 10.68
C ALA A 213 -9.84 -8.34 11.46
N ALA A 214 -8.84 -7.48 11.61
CA ALA A 214 -9.00 -6.19 12.28
C ALA A 214 -9.93 -5.22 11.54
N ASN A 215 -10.05 -5.32 10.21
CA ASN A 215 -11.02 -4.55 9.42
C ASN A 215 -12.46 -5.02 9.66
N ALA A 216 -12.68 -6.31 9.88
CA ALA A 216 -14.00 -6.89 10.16
C ALA A 216 -14.41 -6.77 11.63
N GLU A 217 -13.50 -6.47 12.55
CA GLU A 217 -13.72 -6.43 13.99
C GLU A 217 -14.82 -5.41 14.39
N GLY A 218 -14.82 -4.24 13.73
CA GLY A 218 -15.80 -3.18 13.99
C GLY A 218 -17.24 -3.62 13.74
N GLU A 219 -17.50 -4.31 12.64
CA GLU A 219 -18.82 -4.85 12.31
C GLU A 219 -19.24 -5.92 13.31
N ALA A 220 -18.31 -6.81 13.69
CA ALA A 220 -18.57 -7.86 14.67
C ALA A 220 -18.93 -7.32 16.08
N LEU A 221 -18.35 -6.19 16.47
CA LEU A 221 -18.60 -5.52 17.75
C LEU A 221 -19.77 -4.51 17.68
N GLY A 222 -20.34 -4.26 16.50
CA GLY A 222 -21.37 -3.23 16.31
C GLY A 222 -20.86 -1.81 16.60
N LEU A 223 -19.60 -1.55 16.27
CA LEU A 223 -18.92 -0.27 16.42
C LEU A 223 -18.65 0.36 15.04
N THR A 224 -18.82 1.67 14.97
CA THR A 224 -18.34 2.44 13.82
C THR A 224 -16.80 2.46 13.78
N ALA A 225 -16.19 2.85 12.65
CA ALA A 225 -14.76 2.94 12.53
C ALA A 225 -14.12 3.85 13.58
N ASP A 226 -14.77 4.99 13.89
CA ASP A 226 -14.32 5.92 14.93
C ASP A 226 -14.42 5.31 16.33
N GLU A 227 -15.54 4.67 16.63
CA GLU A 227 -15.74 3.99 17.91
C GLU A 227 -14.75 2.84 18.08
N LEU A 228 -14.47 2.06 17.02
CA LEU A 228 -13.47 1.02 17.06
C LEU A 228 -12.07 1.58 17.39
N ALA A 229 -11.72 2.74 16.84
CA ALA A 229 -10.44 3.38 17.15
C ALA A 229 -10.34 3.81 18.63
N PHE A 230 -11.43 4.29 19.23
CA PHE A 230 -11.49 4.55 20.68
C PHE A 230 -11.50 3.28 21.51
N TYR A 231 -12.16 2.22 21.05
CA TYR A 231 -12.11 0.90 21.69
C TYR A 231 -10.68 0.37 21.75
N ASP A 232 -9.95 0.43 20.63
CA ASP A 232 -8.54 0.03 20.56
C ASP A 232 -7.66 0.91 21.47
N ALA A 233 -7.92 2.21 21.55
CA ALA A 233 -7.20 3.11 22.44
C ALA A 233 -7.43 2.77 23.93
N LEU A 234 -8.65 2.41 24.31
CA LEU A 234 -8.97 2.00 25.67
C LEU A 234 -8.40 0.63 26.04
N THR A 235 -8.32 -0.28 25.07
CA THR A 235 -7.88 -1.68 25.26
C THR A 235 -6.42 -1.92 24.86
N LYS A 236 -5.64 -0.88 24.58
CA LYS A 236 -4.21 -0.99 24.27
C LYS A 236 -3.42 -1.80 25.32
N PRO A 237 -3.65 -1.61 26.64
CA PRO A 237 -3.15 -2.55 27.63
C PRO A 237 -3.98 -3.83 27.61
N GLN A 238 -3.37 -4.97 27.26
CA GLN A 238 -4.06 -6.27 27.15
C GLN A 238 -4.84 -6.62 28.45
N ALA A 239 -4.30 -6.28 29.62
CA ALA A 239 -4.92 -6.49 30.92
C ALA A 239 -6.34 -5.89 31.05
N ILE A 240 -6.67 -4.89 30.25
CA ILE A 240 -8.01 -4.28 30.28
C ILE A 240 -9.06 -5.21 29.68
N LYS A 241 -8.73 -5.96 28.63
CA LYS A 241 -9.63 -6.96 28.03
C LYS A 241 -9.93 -8.12 28.99
N ASP A 242 -9.00 -8.39 29.91
CA ASP A 242 -9.19 -9.42 30.94
C ASP A 242 -10.00 -8.90 32.13
N PHE A 243 -10.09 -7.59 32.32
CA PHE A 243 -10.76 -6.94 33.43
C PHE A 243 -12.25 -6.66 33.17
N TYR A 244 -12.61 -6.35 31.92
CA TYR A 244 -13.98 -6.04 31.54
C TYR A 244 -14.58 -7.08 30.59
N GLU A 245 -15.90 -7.24 30.68
CA GLU A 245 -16.66 -7.94 29.65
C GLU A 245 -16.70 -7.10 28.36
N ASN A 246 -16.81 -7.74 27.19
CA ASN A 246 -16.82 -7.02 25.90
C ASN A 246 -17.97 -6.01 25.80
N GLU A 247 -19.14 -6.34 26.33
CA GLU A 247 -20.33 -5.48 26.34
C GLU A 247 -20.08 -4.21 27.14
N GLU A 248 -19.39 -4.31 28.27
CA GLU A 248 -19.03 -3.15 29.09
C GLU A 248 -18.03 -2.24 28.36
N LEU A 249 -16.99 -2.81 27.72
CA LEU A 249 -16.02 -2.05 26.93
C LEU A 249 -16.69 -1.34 25.75
N ILE A 250 -17.62 -2.00 25.07
CA ILE A 250 -18.41 -1.40 23.99
C ILE A 250 -19.25 -0.23 24.53
N ALA A 251 -19.91 -0.40 25.68
CA ALA A 251 -20.70 0.66 26.28
C ALA A 251 -19.86 1.87 26.70
N ILE A 252 -18.71 1.64 27.34
CA ILE A 252 -17.74 2.67 27.71
C ILE A 252 -17.25 3.41 26.46
N THR A 253 -16.94 2.68 25.41
CA THR A 253 -16.46 3.24 24.14
C THR A 253 -17.49 4.15 23.48
N LYS A 254 -18.74 3.71 23.40
CA LYS A 254 -19.85 4.52 22.84
C LYS A 254 -20.11 5.78 23.68
N GLU A 255 -20.15 5.66 25.01
CA GLU A 255 -20.29 6.81 25.90
C GLU A 255 -19.12 7.78 25.76
N LEU A 256 -17.89 7.26 25.60
CA LEU A 256 -16.70 8.07 25.36
C LEU A 256 -16.79 8.83 24.03
N ALA A 257 -17.07 8.13 22.93
CA ALA A 257 -17.19 8.72 21.61
C ALA A 257 -18.27 9.83 21.58
N ASP A 258 -19.41 9.59 22.19
CA ASP A 258 -20.49 10.57 22.30
C ASP A 258 -20.10 11.78 23.15
N THR A 259 -19.42 11.54 24.27
CA THR A 259 -18.94 12.62 25.14
C THR A 259 -17.93 13.51 24.41
N LEU A 260 -17.00 12.90 23.70
CA LEU A 260 -15.99 13.63 22.92
C LEU A 260 -16.64 14.40 21.77
N ARG A 261 -17.58 13.78 21.03
CA ARG A 261 -18.30 14.40 19.92
C ARG A 261 -19.08 15.64 20.36
N LYS A 262 -19.77 15.58 21.52
CA LYS A 262 -20.54 16.69 22.07
C LYS A 262 -19.70 17.84 22.62
N ASN A 263 -18.48 17.58 23.07
CA ASN A 263 -17.59 18.57 23.70
C ASN A 263 -16.48 19.06 22.77
N ARG A 264 -16.34 18.49 21.57
CA ARG A 264 -15.37 18.92 20.57
C ARG A 264 -15.76 20.29 20.02
N THR A 265 -14.90 21.29 20.20
CA THR A 265 -15.04 22.63 19.64
C THR A 265 -14.05 22.82 18.50
N ILE A 266 -14.30 23.76 17.60
CA ILE A 266 -13.39 24.08 16.48
C ILE A 266 -12.00 24.43 17.04
N ASN A 267 -10.96 23.84 16.49
CA ASN A 267 -9.55 24.04 16.88
C ASN A 267 -9.27 23.77 18.36
N TRP A 268 -10.00 22.81 18.99
CA TRP A 268 -9.82 22.49 20.41
C TRP A 268 -8.40 21.99 20.70
N GLN A 269 -7.75 21.28 19.76
CA GLN A 269 -6.39 20.77 19.87
C GLN A 269 -5.33 21.87 20.00
N LEU A 270 -5.61 23.08 19.50
CA LEU A 270 -4.70 24.23 19.59
C LEU A 270 -4.88 25.05 20.88
N ARG A 271 -5.94 24.76 21.66
CA ARG A 271 -6.26 25.53 22.87
C ARG A 271 -5.99 24.69 24.11
N ASN A 272 -5.02 25.10 24.92
CA ASN A 272 -4.63 24.37 26.13
C ASN A 272 -5.81 24.16 27.10
N SER A 273 -6.70 25.14 27.25
CA SER A 273 -7.89 25.03 28.11
C SER A 273 -8.88 23.99 27.58
N ALA A 274 -9.10 23.90 26.26
CA ALA A 274 -9.97 22.93 25.65
C ALA A 274 -9.36 21.50 25.73
N ARG A 275 -8.06 21.36 25.49
CA ARG A 275 -7.33 20.09 25.70
C ARG A 275 -7.44 19.61 27.14
N ALA A 276 -7.22 20.51 28.12
CA ALA A 276 -7.36 20.19 29.54
C ALA A 276 -8.80 19.75 29.88
N LYS A 277 -9.81 20.42 29.32
CA LYS A 277 -11.23 20.04 29.49
C LYS A 277 -11.50 18.63 28.93
N MET A 278 -11.02 18.33 27.70
CA MET A 278 -11.18 17.02 27.08
C MET A 278 -10.52 15.93 27.92
N ARG A 279 -9.27 16.13 28.34
CA ARG A 279 -8.55 15.20 29.24
C ARG A 279 -9.31 14.95 30.55
N MET A 280 -9.87 16.01 31.16
CA MET A 280 -10.68 15.88 32.36
C MET A 280 -11.97 15.07 32.12
N LEU A 281 -12.65 15.27 30.99
CA LEU A 281 -13.84 14.52 30.64
C LEU A 281 -13.54 13.03 30.47
N ILE A 282 -12.46 12.69 29.77
CA ILE A 282 -11.98 11.30 29.60
C ILE A 282 -11.69 10.69 30.97
N LYS A 283 -10.87 11.36 31.81
CA LYS A 283 -10.54 10.85 33.16
C LYS A 283 -11.78 10.65 34.03
N ARG A 284 -12.77 11.54 33.97
CA ARG A 284 -14.03 11.42 34.73
C ARG A 284 -14.84 10.20 34.26
N LEU A 285 -14.92 10.00 32.94
CA LEU A 285 -15.64 8.87 32.37
C LEU A 285 -14.98 7.55 32.74
N LEU A 286 -13.66 7.43 32.59
CA LEU A 286 -12.91 6.22 32.97
C LEU A 286 -13.04 5.91 34.47
N LYS A 287 -12.99 6.94 35.34
CA LYS A 287 -13.23 6.77 36.79
C LYS A 287 -14.67 6.31 37.09
N LYS A 288 -15.68 6.85 36.39
CA LYS A 288 -17.09 6.43 36.51
C LYS A 288 -17.23 4.93 36.26
N HIS A 289 -16.53 4.42 35.28
CA HIS A 289 -16.54 3.00 34.90
C HIS A 289 -15.46 2.17 35.60
N LYS A 290 -14.83 2.69 36.66
CA LYS A 290 -13.83 1.99 37.48
C LYS A 290 -12.61 1.49 36.69
N TYR A 291 -12.24 2.21 35.63
CA TYR A 291 -11.05 1.86 34.84
C TYR A 291 -9.82 1.74 35.74
N PRO A 292 -8.98 0.68 35.58
CA PRO A 292 -7.81 0.44 36.40
C PRO A 292 -6.86 1.65 36.45
N PRO A 293 -6.42 2.07 37.65
CA PRO A 293 -5.59 3.27 37.78
C PRO A 293 -4.21 3.12 37.14
N GLU A 294 -3.68 1.90 37.09
CA GLU A 294 -2.34 1.60 36.57
C GLU A 294 -2.21 1.86 35.05
N GLY A 295 -3.29 1.76 34.29
CA GLY A 295 -3.31 2.05 32.84
C GLY A 295 -4.05 3.34 32.48
N MET A 296 -4.55 4.09 33.45
CA MET A 296 -5.46 5.23 33.19
C MET A 296 -4.78 6.38 32.48
N ASP A 297 -3.57 6.76 32.86
CA ASP A 297 -2.90 7.92 32.25
C ASP A 297 -2.48 7.61 30.80
N ASP A 298 -2.02 6.40 30.53
CA ASP A 298 -1.69 5.94 29.17
C ASP A 298 -2.94 5.86 28.29
N ALA A 299 -4.06 5.32 28.83
CA ALA A 299 -5.32 5.27 28.11
C ALA A 299 -5.86 6.69 27.81
N VAL A 300 -5.79 7.60 28.77
CA VAL A 300 -6.18 9.00 28.57
C VAL A 300 -5.34 9.66 27.48
N GLN A 301 -4.02 9.42 27.47
CA GLN A 301 -3.14 10.01 26.45
C GLN A 301 -3.44 9.39 25.06
N THR A 302 -3.55 8.07 24.97
CA THR A 302 -3.87 7.39 23.70
C THR A 302 -5.25 7.83 23.14
N VAL A 303 -6.26 7.98 24.00
CA VAL A 303 -7.57 8.51 23.60
C VAL A 303 -7.48 9.96 23.16
N MET A 304 -6.67 10.79 23.81
CA MET A 304 -6.44 12.19 23.38
C MET A 304 -5.80 12.23 21.99
N ASP A 305 -4.76 11.45 21.76
CA ASP A 305 -4.06 11.38 20.48
C ASP A 305 -4.99 10.87 19.37
N GLN A 306 -5.81 9.86 19.67
CA GLN A 306 -6.85 9.38 18.75
C GLN A 306 -7.92 10.45 18.46
N CYS A 307 -8.31 11.24 19.45
CA CYS A 307 -9.27 12.31 19.29
C CYS A 307 -8.72 13.46 18.43
N GLU A 308 -7.42 13.78 18.54
CA GLU A 308 -6.73 14.73 17.68
C GLU A 308 -6.72 14.22 16.23
N LEU A 309 -6.30 12.98 16.03
CA LEU A 309 -6.31 12.32 14.73
C LEU A 309 -7.70 12.32 14.07
N TRP A 310 -8.73 11.99 14.83
CA TRP A 310 -10.11 12.01 14.37
C TRP A 310 -10.58 13.42 13.96
N THR A 311 -10.12 14.46 14.67
CA THR A 311 -10.47 15.85 14.36
C THR A 311 -9.80 16.31 13.07
N ASP A 312 -8.52 16.00 12.88
CA ASP A 312 -7.74 16.39 11.70
C ASP A 312 -8.23 15.74 10.41
N ASN A 313 -8.90 14.58 10.53
CA ASN A 313 -9.44 13.84 9.38
C ASN A 313 -10.97 13.93 9.23
N ALA A 314 -11.66 14.72 10.05
CA ALA A 314 -13.12 14.84 10.02
C ALA A 314 -13.67 15.41 8.68
N ASP A 315 -12.86 16.19 7.96
CA ASP A 315 -13.21 16.78 6.66
C ASP A 315 -12.73 15.94 5.47
N VAL A 316 -11.98 14.86 5.72
CA VAL A 316 -11.53 13.93 4.69
C VAL A 316 -12.49 12.75 4.67
N ALA A 317 -13.31 12.64 3.62
CA ALA A 317 -14.12 11.45 3.39
C ALA A 317 -13.19 10.23 3.29
N VAL A 318 -13.05 9.48 4.37
CA VAL A 318 -12.30 8.22 4.39
C VAL A 318 -13.15 7.23 3.58
N PRO A 319 -12.61 6.59 2.53
CA PRO A 319 -13.35 5.54 1.86
C PRO A 319 -13.65 4.44 2.87
N VAL A 320 -14.91 4.33 3.27
CA VAL A 320 -15.38 3.20 4.09
C VAL A 320 -15.22 1.97 3.22
N PHE A 321 -14.35 1.07 3.64
CA PHE A 321 -14.14 -0.21 2.98
C PHE A 321 -15.36 -1.09 3.29
N SER A 322 -16.34 -1.09 2.39
CA SER A 322 -17.43 -2.06 2.41
C SER A 322 -16.95 -3.33 1.70
N PRO A 323 -16.90 -4.48 2.34
CA PRO A 323 -16.39 -5.71 1.73
C PRO A 323 -17.27 -6.26 0.58
N MET A 324 -18.39 -5.62 0.27
CA MET A 324 -19.43 -6.18 -0.61
C MET A 324 -19.97 -5.24 -1.70
N GLN A 325 -19.25 -4.22 -2.11
CA GLN A 325 -19.66 -3.51 -3.33
C GLN A 325 -18.49 -3.49 -4.31
N GLY A 326 -18.65 -4.29 -5.37
CA GLY A 326 -17.79 -4.26 -6.54
C GLY A 326 -17.66 -2.83 -7.05
N TYR A 327 -16.45 -2.33 -7.11
CA TYR A 327 -16.16 -1.05 -7.74
C TYR A 327 -16.38 -1.20 -9.25
N GLY A 328 -17.60 -0.90 -9.68
CA GLY A 328 -17.80 -0.46 -11.06
C GLY A 328 -16.94 0.80 -11.26
N TYR A 329 -16.00 0.74 -12.18
CA TYR A 329 -15.26 1.92 -12.64
C TYR A 329 -16.26 2.95 -13.13
N VAL A 330 -16.45 4.03 -12.38
CA VAL A 330 -17.12 5.25 -12.84
C VAL A 330 -15.99 6.18 -13.29
N PRO A 331 -15.84 6.43 -14.60
CA PRO A 331 -14.84 7.40 -15.06
C PRO A 331 -15.15 8.78 -14.45
N PRO A 332 -14.13 9.59 -14.13
CA PRO A 332 -14.34 10.96 -13.70
C PRO A 332 -15.16 11.73 -14.73
N ALA A 333 -16.08 12.57 -14.26
CA ALA A 333 -16.98 13.35 -15.12
C ALA A 333 -16.26 14.15 -16.23
N ASP A 334 -15.01 14.52 -16.01
CA ASP A 334 -14.16 15.23 -16.99
C ASP A 334 -13.75 14.37 -18.20
N LEU A 335 -13.78 13.03 -18.09
CA LEU A 335 -13.50 12.12 -19.21
C LEU A 335 -14.74 11.90 -20.08
N MET A 336 -15.94 11.94 -19.49
CA MET A 336 -17.19 11.87 -20.28
C MET A 336 -17.42 13.13 -21.11
N ALA A 337 -17.02 14.30 -20.60
CA ALA A 337 -17.10 15.56 -21.36
C ALA A 337 -16.14 15.61 -22.56
N ALA A 338 -15.01 14.92 -22.50
CA ALA A 338 -14.04 14.87 -23.60
C ALA A 338 -14.49 13.95 -24.75
N GLU A 339 -15.15 12.84 -24.45
CA GLU A 339 -15.70 11.94 -25.50
C GLU A 339 -16.91 12.55 -26.23
N GLU A 340 -17.77 13.28 -25.52
CA GLU A 340 -18.88 14.00 -26.17
C GLU A 340 -18.39 15.15 -27.06
N MET A 341 -17.30 15.81 -26.75
CA MET A 341 -16.70 16.85 -27.59
C MET A 341 -16.07 16.28 -28.86
N GLU A 342 -15.49 15.10 -28.85
CA GLU A 342 -14.90 14.48 -30.05
C GLU A 342 -15.96 14.05 -31.08
N ILE A 343 -17.16 13.68 -30.63
CA ILE A 343 -18.29 13.31 -31.50
C ILE A 343 -18.88 14.55 -32.22
N VAL A 344 -18.82 15.73 -31.60
CA VAL A 344 -19.30 16.98 -32.19
C VAL A 344 -18.33 17.51 -33.27
N TYR A 345 -17.03 17.29 -33.15
CA TYR A 345 -16.04 17.73 -34.14
C TYR A 345 -15.97 16.85 -35.39
N ARG A 346 -16.47 15.60 -35.34
CA ARG A 346 -16.56 14.73 -36.53
C ARG A 346 -17.81 14.88 -37.38
N LYS A 347 -18.73 15.77 -36.97
CA LYS A 347 -19.99 16.06 -37.72
C LYS A 347 -20.05 17.46 -38.32
N ARG A 348 -18.96 18.16 -38.36
CA ARG A 348 -18.77 19.38 -39.16
C ARG A 348 -17.56 19.14 -40.08
#